data_ebf6834cf6209f1eba95e237f36e6aa1
#
_entry.id   ebf6834cf6209f1eba95e237f36e6aa1
#
_cell.length_a   1.000
_cell.length_b   1.000
_cell.length_c   1.000
_cell.angle_alpha   90.00
_cell.angle_beta   90.00
_cell.angle_gamma   90.00
#
_symmetry.space_group_name_H-M   'P 1'
#
loop_
_entity.id
_entity.type
_entity.pdbx_description
1 polymer ?
#
loop_
_entity_poly.entity_id
_entity_poly.type
_entity_poly.pdbx_seq_one_letter_code
_entity_poly.pdbx_strand_id
1 'polypeptide(L)'
;SNWAKPGFESKHNLKYWRREAYLGFGAGAHSFSGTERWANAHDAAAYVADITAGRLPAEQLERVTRESALEEELFLGLRQLDGIDVGRIEREYGVALGTRLSPLESAGLVHRNGDVVRLAPARLSISNEVFVELMK
;
A
#
# COMPACT_ATOMS: atom_id res chain seq x y z
N SER A 1 -7.79 6.59 7.39
CA SER A 1 -8.27 7.24 8.42
C SER A 1 -7.42 8.21 9.22
N ASN A 2 -6.14 8.38 8.92
CA ASN A 2 -5.32 9.42 9.51
C ASN A 2 -5.34 10.66 8.62
N TRP A 3 -6.09 11.67 9.05
CA TRP A 3 -6.22 12.92 8.33
C TRP A 3 -5.22 13.94 8.85
N ALA A 4 -4.61 14.69 7.94
CA ALA A 4 -3.70 15.77 8.28
C ALA A 4 -3.82 16.92 7.28
N LYS A 5 -3.48 18.14 7.71
CA LYS A 5 -3.34 19.28 6.82
C LYS A 5 -2.13 19.03 5.90
N PRO A 6 -2.14 19.55 4.66
CA PRO A 6 -0.98 19.44 3.77
C PRO A 6 0.30 19.91 4.46
N GLY A 7 1.35 19.11 4.37
CA GLY A 7 2.64 19.36 5.02
C GLY A 7 2.77 18.82 6.44
N PHE A 8 1.69 18.32 7.04
CA PHE A 8 1.68 17.79 8.41
C PHE A 8 1.43 16.29 8.46
N GLU A 9 1.50 15.61 7.32
CA GLU A 9 1.33 14.16 7.24
C GLU A 9 2.45 13.42 7.98
N SER A 10 2.10 12.30 8.63
CA SER A 10 3.08 11.43 9.25
C SER A 10 4.01 10.84 8.18
N LYS A 11 5.31 11.11 8.28
CA LYS A 11 6.31 10.56 7.36
C LYS A 11 6.34 9.04 7.38
N HIS A 12 6.16 8.43 8.56
CA HIS A 12 6.11 6.98 8.72
C HIS A 12 4.90 6.39 7.99
N ASN A 13 3.72 6.97 8.17
CA ASN A 13 2.51 6.53 7.48
C ASN A 13 2.61 6.71 5.96
N LEU A 14 3.22 7.79 5.49
CA LEU A 14 3.42 8.02 4.05
C LEU A 14 4.34 6.96 3.45
N LYS A 15 5.40 6.54 4.14
CA LYS A 15 6.25 5.44 3.68
C LYS A 15 5.46 4.15 3.51
N TYR A 16 4.63 3.83 4.47
CA TYR A 16 3.75 2.66 4.42
C TYR A 16 2.78 2.76 3.23
N TRP A 17 2.07 3.88 3.07
CA TRP A 17 1.12 4.11 1.99
C TRP A 17 1.75 4.07 0.60
N ARG A 18 3.02 4.46 0.49
CA ARG A 18 3.79 4.45 -0.76
C ARG A 18 4.52 3.14 -1.01
N ARG A 19 4.36 2.16 -0.15
CA ARG A 19 4.99 0.84 -0.23
C ARG A 19 6.52 0.91 -0.28
N GLU A 20 7.11 1.85 0.44
CA GLU A 20 8.57 1.94 0.58
C GLU A 20 9.06 0.82 1.50
N ALA A 21 10.24 0.28 1.21
CA ALA A 21 10.87 -0.76 2.03
C ALA A 21 11.13 -0.25 3.44
N TYR A 22 10.92 -1.11 4.43
CA TYR A 22 11.20 -0.79 5.83
C TYR A 22 11.64 -2.05 6.59
N LEU A 23 12.39 -1.84 7.66
CA LEU A 23 12.86 -2.89 8.53
C LEU A 23 12.35 -2.65 9.95
N GLY A 24 11.65 -3.64 10.50
CA GLY A 24 11.16 -3.60 11.87
C GLY A 24 12.14 -4.25 12.84
N PHE A 25 12.34 -3.62 13.99
CA PHE A 25 13.18 -4.12 15.07
C PHE A 25 12.31 -4.51 16.25
N GLY A 26 12.68 -5.62 16.91
CA GLY A 26 11.98 -6.12 18.07
C GLY A 26 11.04 -7.28 17.77
N ALA A 27 10.57 -7.94 18.84
CA ALA A 27 9.64 -9.06 18.74
C ALA A 27 8.33 -8.62 18.09
N GLY A 28 7.83 -9.42 17.16
CA GLY A 28 6.56 -9.15 16.45
C GLY A 28 6.60 -8.03 15.43
N ALA A 29 7.73 -7.34 15.26
CA ALA A 29 7.83 -6.25 14.29
C ALA A 29 7.79 -6.74 12.86
N HIS A 30 7.12 -5.99 11.99
CA HIS A 30 6.98 -6.30 10.57
C HIS A 30 8.06 -5.61 9.75
N SER A 31 8.45 -6.26 8.66
CA SER A 31 9.40 -5.72 7.68
C SER A 31 8.90 -5.95 6.26
N PHE A 32 9.35 -5.09 5.34
CA PHE A 32 9.03 -5.18 3.92
C PHE A 32 10.22 -4.75 3.08
N SER A 33 10.66 -5.62 2.17
CA SER A 33 11.80 -5.34 1.28
C SER A 33 11.41 -4.76 -0.08
N GLY A 34 10.13 -4.62 -0.35
CA GLY A 34 9.59 -4.29 -1.67
C GLY A 34 9.06 -5.51 -2.42
N THR A 35 9.58 -6.70 -2.15
CA THR A 35 9.15 -7.98 -2.76
C THR A 35 8.79 -9.04 -1.74
N GLU A 36 9.33 -8.95 -0.54
CA GLU A 36 9.09 -9.91 0.53
C GLU A 36 8.63 -9.19 1.79
N ARG A 37 7.70 -9.80 2.49
CA ARG A 37 7.16 -9.31 3.74
C ARG A 37 7.32 -10.38 4.80
N TRP A 38 7.75 -9.99 6.01
CA TRP A 38 7.88 -10.92 7.13
C TRP A 38 7.61 -10.21 8.45
N ALA A 39 7.41 -11.02 9.48
CA ALA A 39 7.35 -10.56 10.86
C ALA A 39 8.44 -11.21 11.67
N ASN A 40 9.01 -10.50 12.63
CA ASN A 40 9.93 -11.09 13.60
C ASN A 40 9.14 -11.99 14.57
N ALA A 41 9.84 -12.95 15.19
CA ALA A 41 9.23 -13.81 16.20
C ALA A 41 8.51 -13.00 17.27
N HIS A 42 7.27 -13.38 17.59
CA HIS A 42 6.46 -12.71 18.61
C HIS A 42 6.96 -12.99 20.03
N ASP A 43 7.47 -14.19 20.28
CA ASP A 43 8.05 -14.54 21.56
C ASP A 43 9.39 -13.82 21.74
N ALA A 44 9.47 -12.98 22.78
CA ALA A 44 10.68 -12.22 23.07
C ALA A 44 11.92 -13.11 23.29
N ALA A 45 11.75 -14.26 23.95
CA ALA A 45 12.86 -15.20 24.18
C ALA A 45 13.37 -15.81 22.87
N ALA A 46 12.45 -16.20 21.97
CA ALA A 46 12.81 -16.73 20.65
C ALA A 46 13.49 -15.65 19.79
N TYR A 47 13.00 -14.43 19.83
CA TYR A 47 13.60 -13.29 19.14
C TYR A 47 15.05 -13.06 19.60
N VAL A 48 15.27 -12.97 20.90
CA VAL A 48 16.62 -12.77 21.48
C VAL A 48 17.54 -13.93 21.14
N ALA A 49 17.06 -15.18 21.21
CA ALA A 49 17.83 -16.37 20.87
C ALA A 49 18.31 -16.32 19.41
N ASP A 50 17.45 -15.92 18.48
CA ASP A 50 17.80 -15.82 17.06
C ASP A 50 18.85 -14.72 16.83
N ILE A 51 18.64 -13.53 17.40
CA ILE A 51 19.61 -12.43 17.30
C ILE A 51 20.96 -12.81 17.88
N THR A 52 20.98 -13.45 19.05
CA THR A 52 22.21 -13.88 19.72
C THR A 52 22.94 -14.91 18.87
N ALA A 53 22.22 -15.79 18.17
CA ALA A 53 22.80 -16.79 17.28
C ALA A 53 23.16 -16.24 15.88
N GLY A 54 22.95 -14.96 15.63
CA GLY A 54 23.21 -14.34 14.33
C GLY A 54 22.20 -14.73 13.25
N ARG A 55 21.04 -15.27 13.62
CA ARG A 55 19.97 -15.61 12.68
C ARG A 55 18.97 -14.47 12.57
N LEU A 56 18.39 -14.32 11.37
CA LEU A 56 17.27 -13.42 11.17
C LEU A 56 16.04 -13.98 11.91
N PRO A 57 15.44 -13.24 12.86
CA PRO A 57 14.31 -13.74 13.64
C PRO A 57 12.98 -13.63 12.87
N ALA A 58 13.00 -13.98 11.59
CA ALA A 58 11.85 -13.84 10.70
C ALA A 58 10.93 -15.05 10.79
N GLU A 59 9.65 -14.77 10.95
CA GLU A 59 8.55 -15.73 10.83
C GLU A 59 7.60 -15.25 9.74
N GLN A 60 6.77 -16.15 9.23
CA GLN A 60 5.69 -15.80 8.28
C GLN A 60 6.22 -15.02 7.06
N LEU A 61 7.29 -15.51 6.46
CA LEU A 61 7.82 -14.92 5.22
C LEU A 61 6.80 -15.08 4.09
N GLU A 62 6.39 -13.96 3.52
CA GLU A 62 5.47 -13.91 2.38
C GLU A 62 6.13 -13.20 1.21
N ARG A 63 6.12 -13.83 0.06
CA ARG A 63 6.54 -13.20 -1.19
C ARG A 63 5.36 -12.48 -1.80
N VAL A 64 5.50 -11.18 -2.01
CA VAL A 64 4.46 -10.34 -2.62
C VAL A 64 4.47 -10.59 -4.14
N THR A 65 3.38 -11.14 -4.67
CA THR A 65 3.24 -11.37 -6.12
C THR A 65 3.01 -10.04 -6.85
N ARG A 66 3.22 -10.05 -8.16
CA ARG A 66 2.96 -8.86 -8.99
C ARG A 66 1.51 -8.41 -8.92
N GLU A 67 0.56 -9.35 -8.92
CA GLU A 67 -0.87 -9.07 -8.74
C GLU A 67 -1.16 -8.45 -7.39
N SER A 68 -0.67 -9.07 -6.33
CA SER A 68 -0.83 -8.58 -4.97
C SER A 68 -0.20 -7.20 -4.79
N ALA A 69 0.96 -6.96 -5.40
CA ALA A 69 1.62 -5.65 -5.38
C ALA A 69 0.78 -4.58 -6.06
N LEU A 70 0.17 -4.90 -7.21
CA LEU A 70 -0.73 -3.98 -7.92
C LEU A 70 -1.96 -3.64 -7.08
N GLU A 71 -2.61 -4.66 -6.50
CA GLU A 71 -3.78 -4.47 -5.64
C GLU A 71 -3.47 -3.56 -4.46
N GLU A 72 -2.35 -3.81 -3.78
CA GLU A 72 -1.92 -2.96 -2.66
C GLU A 72 -1.64 -1.53 -3.11
N GLU A 73 -0.97 -1.36 -4.23
CA GLU A 73 -0.63 -0.03 -4.73
C GLU A 73 -1.88 0.79 -5.06
N LEU A 74 -2.87 0.16 -5.68
CA LEU A 74 -4.15 0.79 -5.96
C LEU A 74 -4.90 1.12 -4.66
N PHE A 75 -4.97 0.17 -3.74
CA PHE A 75 -5.65 0.36 -2.47
C PHE A 75 -5.02 1.46 -1.62
N LEU A 76 -3.70 1.41 -1.45
CA LEU A 76 -2.98 2.39 -0.64
C LEU A 76 -2.92 3.75 -1.33
N GLY A 77 -2.70 3.76 -2.65
CA GLY A 77 -2.55 5.00 -3.41
C GLY A 77 -3.84 5.81 -3.50
N LEU A 78 -4.97 5.15 -3.72
CA LEU A 78 -6.27 5.83 -3.78
C LEU A 78 -6.69 6.43 -2.44
N ARG A 79 -6.16 5.93 -1.34
CA ARG A 79 -6.43 6.49 0.00
C ARG A 79 -5.61 7.74 0.30
N GLN A 80 -4.62 8.07 -0.52
CA GLN A 80 -3.82 9.28 -0.40
C GLN A 80 -4.50 10.43 -1.16
N LEU A 81 -4.36 11.64 -0.64
CA LEU A 81 -4.91 12.85 -1.28
C LEU A 81 -4.28 13.09 -2.66
N ASP A 82 -3.04 12.70 -2.85
CA ASP A 82 -2.33 12.82 -4.13
C ASP A 82 -2.79 11.80 -5.17
N GLY A 83 -3.47 10.73 -4.75
CA GLY A 83 -3.97 9.69 -5.64
C GLY A 83 -2.89 8.79 -6.23
N ILE A 84 -3.20 8.22 -7.39
CA ILE A 84 -2.31 7.29 -8.10
C ILE A 84 -1.95 7.86 -9.49
N ASP A 85 -0.75 7.54 -9.95
CA ASP A 85 -0.34 7.80 -11.34
C ASP A 85 -0.67 6.56 -12.17
N VAL A 86 -1.78 6.61 -12.88
CA VAL A 86 -2.29 5.50 -13.69
C VAL A 86 -1.33 5.14 -14.81
N GLY A 87 -0.77 6.14 -15.49
CA GLY A 87 0.17 5.90 -16.59
C GLY A 87 1.42 5.14 -16.12
N ARG A 88 1.96 5.50 -14.97
CA ARG A 88 3.09 4.79 -14.38
C ARG A 88 2.71 3.34 -14.02
N ILE A 89 1.58 3.16 -13.35
CA ILE A 89 1.12 1.82 -12.92
C ILE A 89 0.88 0.92 -14.13
N GLU A 90 0.21 1.43 -15.16
CA GLU A 90 -0.04 0.67 -16.38
C GLU A 90 1.27 0.22 -17.06
N ARG A 91 2.27 1.10 -17.13
CA ARG A 91 3.58 0.75 -17.71
C ARG A 91 4.33 -0.26 -16.85
N GLU A 92 4.34 -0.05 -15.53
CA GLU A 92 5.10 -0.88 -14.59
C GLU A 92 4.52 -2.30 -14.48
N TYR A 93 3.20 -2.41 -14.45
CA TYR A 93 2.53 -3.69 -14.26
C TYR A 93 2.03 -4.34 -15.56
N GLY A 94 2.08 -3.62 -16.67
CA GLY A 94 1.61 -4.15 -17.95
C GLY A 94 0.10 -4.38 -18.01
N VAL A 95 -0.68 -3.53 -17.34
CA VAL A 95 -2.14 -3.64 -17.24
C VAL A 95 -2.81 -2.41 -17.84
N ALA A 96 -4.09 -2.54 -18.18
CA ALA A 96 -4.94 -1.42 -18.63
C ALA A 96 -6.00 -1.16 -17.56
N LEU A 97 -5.97 0.02 -16.97
CA LEU A 97 -6.91 0.42 -15.92
C LEU A 97 -8.07 1.30 -16.42
N GLY A 98 -7.97 1.81 -17.64
CA GLY A 98 -8.96 2.74 -18.19
C GLY A 98 -10.38 2.20 -18.15
N THR A 99 -10.60 0.94 -18.53
CA THR A 99 -11.92 0.31 -18.52
C THR A 99 -12.49 0.13 -17.13
N ARG A 100 -11.64 -0.06 -16.13
CA ARG A 100 -12.04 -0.18 -14.72
C ARG A 100 -12.33 1.17 -14.08
N LEU A 101 -11.59 2.20 -14.50
CA LEU A 101 -11.71 3.55 -13.94
C LEU A 101 -12.88 4.34 -14.55
N SER A 102 -13.20 4.12 -15.83
CA SER A 102 -14.26 4.83 -16.53
C SER A 102 -15.61 4.85 -15.78
N PRO A 103 -16.12 3.70 -15.31
CA PRO A 103 -17.38 3.70 -14.56
C PRO A 103 -17.29 4.51 -13.27
N LEU A 104 -16.14 4.48 -12.60
CA LEU A 104 -15.92 5.23 -11.36
C LEU A 104 -15.84 6.73 -11.62
N GLU A 105 -15.22 7.14 -12.72
CA GLU A 105 -15.19 8.54 -13.16
C GLU A 105 -16.60 9.05 -13.48
N SER A 106 -17.36 8.25 -14.23
CA SER A 106 -18.74 8.59 -14.61
C SER A 106 -19.65 8.69 -13.39
N ALA A 107 -19.43 7.88 -12.38
CA ALA A 107 -20.19 7.92 -11.13
C ALA A 107 -19.75 9.06 -10.19
N GLY A 108 -18.68 9.79 -10.52
CA GLY A 108 -18.15 10.86 -9.68
C GLY A 108 -17.43 10.37 -8.42
N LEU A 109 -17.02 9.11 -8.40
CA LEU A 109 -16.31 8.51 -7.25
C LEU A 109 -14.82 8.83 -7.27
N VAL A 110 -14.26 9.00 -8.46
CA VAL A 110 -12.85 9.39 -8.64
C VAL A 110 -12.76 10.59 -9.58
N HIS A 111 -11.71 11.37 -9.42
CA HIS A 111 -11.37 12.48 -10.30
C HIS A 111 -10.06 12.18 -11.02
N ARG A 112 -10.06 12.40 -12.32
CA ARG A 112 -8.87 12.23 -13.15
C ARG A 112 -8.37 13.59 -13.63
N ASN A 113 -7.05 13.79 -13.48
CA ASN A 113 -6.33 14.93 -14.02
C ASN A 113 -5.07 14.41 -14.74
N GLY A 114 -5.15 14.29 -16.08
CA GLY A 114 -4.10 13.64 -16.84
C GLY A 114 -3.95 12.16 -16.46
N ASP A 115 -2.78 11.77 -16.01
CA ASP A 115 -2.50 10.40 -15.54
C ASP A 115 -2.79 10.20 -14.05
N VAL A 116 -3.08 11.26 -13.32
CA VAL A 116 -3.35 11.19 -11.89
C VAL A 116 -4.83 10.97 -11.64
N VAL A 117 -5.15 9.92 -10.88
CA VAL A 117 -6.51 9.60 -10.44
C VAL A 117 -6.54 9.57 -8.93
N ARG A 118 -7.53 10.22 -8.35
CA ARG A 118 -7.74 10.27 -6.90
C ARG A 118 -9.21 10.12 -6.57
N LEU A 119 -9.50 9.68 -5.35
CA LEU A 119 -10.87 9.66 -4.87
C LEU A 119 -11.41 11.10 -4.81
N ALA A 120 -12.69 11.26 -5.14
CA ALA A 120 -13.37 12.51 -4.85
C ALA A 120 -13.27 12.78 -3.34
N PRO A 121 -12.94 14.02 -2.90
CA PRO A 121 -12.72 14.29 -1.47
C PRO A 121 -13.87 13.84 -0.57
N ALA A 122 -15.10 13.97 -1.04
CA ALA A 122 -16.29 13.51 -0.31
C ALA A 122 -16.40 11.98 -0.20
N ARG A 123 -15.58 11.22 -0.94
CA ARG A 123 -15.63 9.76 -1.03
C ARG A 123 -14.47 9.06 -0.33
N LEU A 124 -13.55 9.80 0.27
CA LEU A 124 -12.42 9.21 0.98
C LEU A 124 -12.86 8.32 2.14
N SER A 125 -13.99 8.61 2.78
CA SER A 125 -14.55 7.79 3.86
C SER A 125 -15.09 6.44 3.38
N ILE A 126 -15.39 6.30 2.09
CA ILE A 126 -15.90 5.06 1.49
C ILE A 126 -14.90 4.45 0.50
N SER A 127 -13.60 4.70 0.70
CA SER A 127 -12.55 4.25 -0.20
C SER A 127 -12.55 2.74 -0.44
N ASN A 128 -12.96 1.95 0.56
CA ASN A 128 -13.04 0.49 0.42
C ASN A 128 -14.07 0.07 -0.64
N GLU A 129 -15.22 0.74 -0.71
CA GLU A 129 -16.25 0.47 -1.71
C GLU A 129 -15.75 0.77 -3.12
N VAL A 130 -15.06 1.90 -3.29
CA VAL A 130 -14.44 2.26 -4.57
C VAL A 130 -13.38 1.25 -4.98
N PHE A 131 -12.56 0.80 -4.02
CA PHE A 131 -11.54 -0.21 -4.28
C PHE A 131 -12.15 -1.53 -4.75
N VAL A 132 -13.22 -2.01 -4.09
CA VAL A 132 -13.92 -3.24 -4.50
C VAL A 132 -14.44 -3.13 -5.93
N GLU A 133 -15.04 -2.00 -6.30
CA GLU A 133 -15.49 -1.77 -7.68
C GLU A 133 -14.34 -1.77 -8.68
N LEU A 134 -13.21 -1.17 -8.32
CA LEU A 134 -12.02 -1.12 -9.17
C LEU A 134 -11.44 -2.52 -9.42
N MET A 135 -11.53 -3.41 -8.45
CA MET A 135 -10.95 -4.75 -8.53
C MET A 135 -11.87 -5.79 -9.21
N LYS A 136 -13.10 -5.43 -9.50
CA LYS A 136 -13.97 -6.26 -10.33
C LYS A 136 -13.47 -6.29 -11.78
#